data_80324881e80723ac632cd8cf149d0794
#
_entry.id   80324881e80723ac632cd8cf149d0794
#
_cell.length_a   1.000
_cell.length_b   1.000
_cell.length_c   1.000
_cell.angle_alpha   90.00
_cell.angle_beta   90.00
_cell.angle_gamma   90.00
#
_symmetry.space_group_name_H-M   'P 1'
#
loop_
_entity.id
_entity.type
_entity.pdbx_description
1 polymer ?
#
loop_
_entity_poly.entity_id
_entity_poly.type
_entity_poly.pdbx_seq_one_letter_code
_entity_poly.pdbx_strand_id
1 'polypeptide(L)'
;LITFPYASRIMMADGIGQVNFFQSIISYISLFTCLGIPMYAIREVAKVRDNPEKMTRITVEILLLHAFLTLLGYMAVAVICLTVTKVQTDIPLFLLLSATIFFTAIGCEWFYQGIEDFKYVAIRGMVVKTISVILLFLLVKSKEDILWYGAYSVLGVLGGNIFNFVRLRKYLHKDMIEFRALHPFSHLKPAIHIFAFNVIVSIYLQLNNVLLGFMKDAEAVGYFTAATKILVITICLLYTSPSPRDYAASR
;
A
#
# COMPACT_ATOMS: atom_id res chain seq x y z
N LEU A 1 -13.21 11.54 -1.05
CA LEU A 1 -13.66 12.75 -1.76
C LEU A 1 -13.42 14.03 -0.93
N ILE A 2 -13.79 14.09 0.34
CA ILE A 2 -13.71 15.30 1.20
C ILE A 2 -12.26 15.65 1.55
N THR A 3 -11.40 14.66 1.76
CA THR A 3 -10.00 14.84 2.23
C THR A 3 -9.11 15.54 1.23
N PHE A 4 -9.29 15.25 -0.06
CA PHE A 4 -8.43 15.83 -1.10
C PHE A 4 -8.67 17.35 -1.32
N PRO A 5 -9.91 17.85 -1.45
CA PRO A 5 -10.15 19.29 -1.52
C PRO A 5 -9.64 20.05 -0.29
N TYR A 6 -9.72 19.45 0.89
CA TYR A 6 -9.17 20.07 2.11
C TYR A 6 -7.63 20.12 2.02
N ALA A 7 -6.99 18.99 1.78
CA ALA A 7 -5.53 18.92 1.69
C ALA A 7 -4.97 19.82 0.58
N SER A 8 -5.63 19.89 -0.58
CA SER A 8 -5.17 20.72 -1.70
C SER A 8 -5.23 22.22 -1.41
N ARG A 9 -6.17 22.67 -0.59
CA ARG A 9 -6.25 24.09 -0.16
C ARG A 9 -5.13 24.46 0.80
N ILE A 10 -4.69 23.55 1.65
CA ILE A 10 -3.66 23.82 2.66
C ILE A 10 -2.26 23.58 2.10
N MET A 11 -2.02 22.39 1.55
CA MET A 11 -0.71 21.98 1.05
C MET A 11 -0.34 22.60 -0.30
N MET A 12 -1.32 23.14 -1.03
CA MET A 12 -1.16 23.63 -2.40
C MET A 12 -0.62 22.54 -3.34
N ALA A 13 -0.28 22.92 -4.58
CA ALA A 13 0.21 21.97 -5.58
C ALA A 13 1.59 21.40 -5.21
N ASP A 14 2.46 22.24 -4.68
CA ASP A 14 3.83 21.87 -4.32
C ASP A 14 3.87 20.80 -3.22
N GLY A 15 3.21 21.01 -2.09
CA GLY A 15 3.21 20.02 -0.99
C GLY A 15 2.54 18.70 -1.35
N ILE A 16 1.42 18.75 -2.10
CA ILE A 16 0.78 17.54 -2.62
C ILE A 16 1.71 16.82 -3.59
N GLY A 17 2.35 17.58 -4.47
CA GLY A 17 3.26 17.04 -5.47
C GLY A 17 4.46 16.35 -4.84
N GLN A 18 5.09 16.98 -3.84
CA GLN A 18 6.24 16.41 -3.13
C GLN A 18 5.89 15.07 -2.47
N VAL A 19 4.77 15.01 -1.75
CA VAL A 19 4.32 13.75 -1.11
C VAL A 19 4.02 12.69 -2.15
N ASN A 20 3.31 13.02 -3.24
CA ASN A 20 2.98 12.05 -4.29
C ASN A 20 4.21 11.59 -5.09
N PHE A 21 5.19 12.47 -5.33
CA PHE A 21 6.43 12.11 -5.96
C PHE A 21 7.20 11.08 -5.11
N PHE A 22 7.40 11.35 -3.82
CA PHE A 22 8.06 10.43 -2.91
C PHE A 22 7.28 9.11 -2.77
N GLN A 23 5.97 9.21 -2.64
CA GLN A 23 5.09 8.03 -2.56
C GLN A 23 5.18 7.16 -3.82
N SER A 24 5.34 7.76 -5.00
CA SER A 24 5.49 7.03 -6.25
C SER A 24 6.81 6.25 -6.30
N ILE A 25 7.92 6.84 -5.84
CA ILE A 25 9.22 6.14 -5.71
C ILE A 25 9.07 4.95 -4.74
N ILE A 26 8.50 5.20 -3.57
CA ILE A 26 8.29 4.18 -2.54
C ILE A 26 7.35 3.07 -3.05
N SER A 27 6.35 3.40 -3.86
CA SER A 27 5.44 2.43 -4.47
C SER A 27 6.17 1.47 -5.42
N TYR A 28 7.18 1.94 -6.18
CA TYR A 28 8.02 1.04 -6.98
C TYR A 28 8.85 0.11 -6.08
N ILE A 29 9.46 0.64 -5.02
CA ILE A 29 10.19 -0.22 -4.07
C ILE A 29 9.24 -1.25 -3.46
N SER A 30 8.04 -0.81 -3.03
CA SER A 30 7.00 -1.70 -2.48
C SER A 30 6.56 -2.77 -3.48
N LEU A 31 6.47 -2.45 -4.76
CA LEU A 31 6.16 -3.41 -5.81
C LEU A 31 7.17 -4.56 -5.84
N PHE A 32 8.47 -4.24 -5.75
CA PHE A 32 9.53 -5.25 -5.71
C PHE A 32 9.58 -6.01 -4.39
N THR A 33 9.32 -5.36 -3.25
CA THR A 33 9.28 -6.05 -1.95
C THR A 33 8.06 -6.95 -1.80
N CYS A 34 6.91 -6.56 -2.37
CA CYS A 34 5.71 -7.40 -2.38
C CYS A 34 5.80 -8.58 -3.35
N LEU A 35 6.48 -8.42 -4.48
CA LEU A 35 6.79 -9.45 -5.49
C LEU A 35 5.61 -10.40 -5.79
N GLY A 36 4.37 -9.87 -5.87
CA GLY A 36 3.16 -10.67 -6.11
C GLY A 36 2.69 -11.51 -4.91
N ILE A 37 3.37 -11.43 -3.77
CA ILE A 37 3.05 -12.18 -2.54
C ILE A 37 1.58 -12.06 -2.15
N PRO A 38 0.92 -10.88 -2.13
CA PRO A 38 -0.46 -10.79 -1.67
C PRO A 38 -1.41 -11.71 -2.43
N MET A 39 -1.39 -11.69 -3.76
CA MET A 39 -2.25 -12.54 -4.59
C MET A 39 -1.90 -14.04 -4.47
N TYR A 40 -0.61 -14.34 -4.43
CA TYR A 40 -0.12 -15.71 -4.25
C TYR A 40 -0.56 -16.27 -2.88
N ALA A 41 -0.33 -15.49 -1.83
CA ALA A 41 -0.60 -15.90 -0.46
C ALA A 41 -2.10 -16.13 -0.17
N ILE A 42 -2.99 -15.29 -0.71
CA ILE A 42 -4.45 -15.50 -0.61
C ILE A 42 -4.80 -16.91 -1.10
N ARG A 43 -4.29 -17.28 -2.27
CA ARG A 43 -4.57 -18.60 -2.87
C ARG A 43 -4.00 -19.75 -2.05
N GLU A 44 -2.76 -19.62 -1.56
CA GLU A 44 -2.13 -20.70 -0.80
C GLU A 44 -2.76 -20.87 0.59
N VAL A 45 -3.12 -19.80 1.28
CA VAL A 45 -3.85 -19.85 2.56
C VAL A 45 -5.24 -20.47 2.38
N ALA A 46 -5.97 -20.05 1.33
CA ALA A 46 -7.30 -20.59 1.05
C ALA A 46 -7.30 -22.12 0.83
N LYS A 47 -6.26 -22.68 0.20
CA LYS A 47 -6.11 -24.13 -0.01
C LYS A 47 -5.95 -24.93 1.29
N VAL A 48 -5.42 -24.31 2.33
CA VAL A 48 -5.03 -24.99 3.58
C VAL A 48 -5.78 -24.49 4.80
N ARG A 49 -6.81 -23.65 4.61
CA ARG A 49 -7.55 -23.00 5.70
C ARG A 49 -8.15 -23.96 6.74
N ASP A 50 -8.48 -25.18 6.31
CA ASP A 50 -9.06 -26.21 7.17
C ASP A 50 -8.00 -27.05 7.93
N ASN A 51 -6.69 -26.78 7.67
CA ASN A 51 -5.58 -27.45 8.34
C ASN A 51 -4.69 -26.41 9.07
N PRO A 52 -4.85 -26.24 10.40
CA PRO A 52 -4.11 -25.22 11.16
C PRO A 52 -2.59 -25.32 11.09
N GLU A 53 -2.05 -26.54 11.05
CA GLU A 53 -0.61 -26.77 10.95
C GLU A 53 -0.03 -26.27 9.62
N LYS A 54 -0.62 -26.71 8.50
CA LYS A 54 -0.20 -26.28 7.16
C LYS A 54 -0.41 -24.78 6.96
N MET A 55 -1.55 -24.26 7.44
CA MET A 55 -1.85 -22.82 7.37
C MET A 55 -0.81 -22.00 8.13
N THR A 56 -0.44 -22.42 9.34
CA THR A 56 0.58 -21.77 10.15
C THR A 56 1.94 -21.80 9.44
N ARG A 57 2.36 -22.96 8.94
CA ARG A 57 3.62 -23.14 8.21
C ARG A 57 3.70 -22.22 6.99
N ILE A 58 2.72 -22.27 6.09
CA ILE A 58 2.70 -21.45 4.85
C ILE A 58 2.69 -19.96 5.21
N THR A 59 1.91 -19.56 6.22
CA THR A 59 1.86 -18.16 6.66
C THR A 59 3.22 -17.67 7.13
N VAL A 60 3.92 -18.47 7.95
CA VAL A 60 5.26 -18.10 8.45
C VAL A 60 6.29 -18.09 7.33
N GLU A 61 6.28 -19.08 6.42
CA GLU A 61 7.19 -19.12 5.27
C GLU A 61 7.04 -17.86 4.38
N ILE A 62 5.80 -17.46 4.08
CA ILE A 62 5.52 -16.26 3.28
C ILE A 62 5.93 -14.98 4.03
N LEU A 63 5.68 -14.90 5.34
CA LEU A 63 6.13 -13.76 6.14
C LEU A 63 7.65 -13.62 6.16
N LEU A 64 8.38 -14.72 6.30
CA LEU A 64 9.84 -14.71 6.26
C LEU A 64 10.38 -14.27 4.90
N LEU A 65 9.77 -14.76 3.80
CA LEU A 65 10.11 -14.31 2.46
C LEU A 65 9.85 -12.80 2.31
N HIS A 66 8.69 -12.32 2.74
CA HIS A 66 8.33 -10.90 2.68
C HIS A 66 9.26 -10.02 3.52
N ALA A 67 9.63 -10.47 4.72
CA ALA A 67 10.61 -9.80 5.58
C ALA A 67 11.99 -9.68 4.88
N PHE A 68 12.46 -10.76 4.24
CA PHE A 68 13.70 -10.73 3.48
C PHE A 68 13.65 -9.72 2.33
N LEU A 69 12.58 -9.74 1.53
CA LEU A 69 12.39 -8.78 0.43
C LEU A 69 12.27 -7.34 0.94
N THR A 70 11.63 -7.14 2.09
CA THR A 70 11.52 -5.84 2.75
C THR A 70 12.88 -5.30 3.18
N LEU A 71 13.77 -6.16 3.69
CA LEU A 71 15.15 -5.79 4.01
C LEU A 71 15.89 -5.30 2.76
N LEU A 72 15.76 -6.01 1.64
CA LEU A 72 16.32 -5.56 0.35
C LEU A 72 15.71 -4.20 -0.08
N GLY A 73 14.42 -4.01 0.13
CA GLY A 73 13.75 -2.74 -0.14
C GLY A 73 14.31 -1.58 0.68
N TYR A 74 14.60 -1.78 1.96
CA TYR A 74 15.22 -0.75 2.80
C TYR A 74 16.67 -0.46 2.41
N MET A 75 17.41 -1.44 1.90
CA MET A 75 18.72 -1.17 1.30
C MET A 75 18.58 -0.24 0.08
N ALA A 76 17.57 -0.47 -0.77
CA ALA A 76 17.29 0.44 -1.89
C ALA A 76 16.87 1.84 -1.41
N VAL A 77 16.03 1.95 -0.37
CA VAL A 77 15.68 3.24 0.26
C VAL A 77 16.93 3.98 0.72
N ALA A 78 17.86 3.30 1.40
CA ALA A 78 19.12 3.90 1.85
C ALA A 78 19.98 4.40 0.68
N VAL A 79 20.11 3.62 -0.38
CA VAL A 79 20.85 4.03 -1.59
C VAL A 79 20.20 5.27 -2.22
N ILE A 80 18.87 5.31 -2.34
CA ILE A 80 18.14 6.46 -2.90
C ILE A 80 18.35 7.72 -2.04
N CYS A 81 18.29 7.62 -0.73
CA CYS A 81 18.58 8.74 0.17
C CYS A 81 19.99 9.30 -0.02
N LEU A 82 20.97 8.47 -0.37
CA LEU A 82 22.36 8.89 -0.56
C LEU A 82 22.64 9.43 -1.97
N THR A 83 21.91 8.96 -2.99
CA THR A 83 22.24 9.24 -4.40
C THR A 83 21.30 10.22 -5.09
N VAL A 84 20.03 10.29 -4.66
CA VAL A 84 19.01 11.10 -5.35
C VAL A 84 18.86 12.47 -4.70
N THR A 85 19.40 13.50 -5.35
CA THR A 85 19.38 14.89 -4.85
C THR A 85 17.97 15.41 -4.55
N LYS A 86 16.98 15.04 -5.36
CA LYS A 86 15.58 15.43 -5.13
C LYS A 86 14.96 14.78 -3.88
N VAL A 87 15.46 13.65 -3.43
CA VAL A 87 15.04 13.02 -2.17
C VAL A 87 15.77 13.65 -0.99
N GLN A 88 17.01 14.11 -1.20
CA GLN A 88 17.81 14.78 -0.18
C GLN A 88 17.22 16.11 0.27
N THR A 89 16.32 16.72 -0.50
CA THR A 89 15.65 17.97 -0.11
C THR A 89 14.76 17.81 1.12
N ASP A 90 14.19 16.60 1.35
CA ASP A 90 13.35 16.32 2.51
C ASP A 90 13.42 14.82 2.90
N ILE A 91 14.58 14.43 3.42
CA ILE A 91 14.82 13.05 3.89
C ILE A 91 13.83 12.63 4.98
N PRO A 92 13.48 13.48 5.98
CA PRO A 92 12.51 13.10 6.99
C PRO A 92 11.14 12.66 6.41
N LEU A 93 10.62 13.40 5.44
CA LEU A 93 9.37 13.05 4.76
C LEU A 93 9.50 11.74 3.98
N PHE A 94 10.61 11.55 3.25
CA PHE A 94 10.83 10.33 2.48
C PHE A 94 10.94 9.09 3.38
N LEU A 95 11.68 9.19 4.50
CA LEU A 95 11.78 8.11 5.48
C LEU A 95 10.45 7.80 6.15
N LEU A 96 9.68 8.83 6.52
CA LEU A 96 8.34 8.66 7.07
C LEU A 96 7.44 7.88 6.10
N LEU A 97 7.42 8.27 4.83
CA LEU A 97 6.64 7.59 3.81
C LEU A 97 7.14 6.16 3.54
N SER A 98 8.46 5.90 3.64
CA SER A 98 9.04 4.58 3.47
C SER A 98 8.58 3.57 4.52
N ALA A 99 8.09 4.02 5.67
CA ALA A 99 7.50 3.16 6.69
C ALA A 99 6.33 2.33 6.14
N THR A 100 5.66 2.79 5.06
CA THR A 100 4.62 2.01 4.38
C THR A 100 5.13 0.66 3.88
N ILE A 101 6.39 0.55 3.47
CA ILE A 101 7.00 -0.72 3.00
C ILE A 101 6.98 -1.75 4.14
N PHE A 102 7.48 -1.37 5.32
CA PHE A 102 7.52 -2.24 6.50
C PHE A 102 6.11 -2.65 6.95
N PHE A 103 5.21 -1.68 7.05
CA PHE A 103 3.85 -1.97 7.51
C PHE A 103 3.06 -2.80 6.51
N THR A 104 3.32 -2.67 5.22
CA THR A 104 2.75 -3.55 4.20
C THR A 104 3.24 -4.98 4.38
N ALA A 105 4.51 -5.18 4.70
CA ALA A 105 5.08 -6.51 4.91
C ALA A 105 4.47 -7.24 6.11
N ILE A 106 4.29 -6.54 7.24
CA ILE A 106 3.68 -7.14 8.44
C ILE A 106 2.15 -7.17 8.39
N GLY A 107 1.55 -6.46 7.42
CA GLY A 107 0.10 -6.23 7.36
C GLY A 107 -0.75 -7.47 7.16
N CYS A 108 -0.22 -8.49 6.50
CA CYS A 108 -0.85 -9.82 6.33
C CYS A 108 -2.33 -9.78 5.94
N GLU A 109 -2.76 -8.74 5.21
CA GLU A 109 -4.18 -8.63 4.80
C GLU A 109 -4.60 -9.82 3.94
N TRP A 110 -3.67 -10.34 3.12
CA TRP A 110 -3.82 -11.53 2.32
C TRP A 110 -4.22 -12.76 3.14
N PHE A 111 -3.78 -12.86 4.41
CA PHE A 111 -4.16 -13.96 5.30
C PHE A 111 -5.66 -13.93 5.60
N TYR A 112 -6.18 -12.77 6.00
CA TYR A 112 -7.61 -12.60 6.32
C TYR A 112 -8.50 -12.74 5.09
N GLN A 113 -8.03 -12.35 3.93
CA GLN A 113 -8.72 -12.61 2.66
C GLN A 113 -8.71 -14.10 2.32
N GLY A 114 -7.59 -14.81 2.57
CA GLY A 114 -7.46 -16.25 2.35
C GLY A 114 -8.36 -17.11 3.24
N ILE A 115 -8.58 -16.68 4.49
CA ILE A 115 -9.55 -17.33 5.41
C ILE A 115 -10.98 -16.77 5.28
N GLU A 116 -11.23 -15.88 4.31
CA GLU A 116 -12.54 -15.27 4.03
C GLU A 116 -13.13 -14.41 5.17
N ASP A 117 -12.28 -13.87 6.08
CA ASP A 117 -12.72 -12.98 7.16
C ASP A 117 -12.92 -11.53 6.66
N PHE A 118 -13.73 -11.36 5.63
CA PHE A 118 -13.99 -10.06 5.00
C PHE A 118 -14.68 -9.07 5.94
N LYS A 119 -15.48 -9.56 6.89
CA LYS A 119 -16.12 -8.70 7.90
C LYS A 119 -15.10 -7.95 8.73
N TYR A 120 -14.08 -8.64 9.20
CA TYR A 120 -12.98 -8.02 9.94
C TYR A 120 -12.21 -7.00 9.09
N VAL A 121 -11.86 -7.37 7.85
CA VAL A 121 -11.13 -6.49 6.93
C VAL A 121 -11.93 -5.19 6.68
N ALA A 122 -13.24 -5.32 6.44
CA ALA A 122 -14.11 -4.17 6.18
C ALA A 122 -14.25 -3.25 7.40
N ILE A 123 -14.58 -3.79 8.58
CA ILE A 123 -14.77 -3.00 9.81
C ILE A 123 -13.46 -2.29 10.18
N ARG A 124 -12.35 -3.02 10.21
CA ARG A 124 -11.03 -2.45 10.48
C ARG A 124 -10.69 -1.32 9.50
N GLY A 125 -10.91 -1.57 8.19
CA GLY A 125 -10.63 -0.58 7.16
C GLY A 125 -11.43 0.70 7.34
N MET A 126 -12.73 0.59 7.70
CA MET A 126 -13.57 1.75 8.01
C MET A 126 -13.07 2.53 9.24
N VAL A 127 -12.78 1.82 10.33
CA VAL A 127 -12.29 2.44 11.57
C VAL A 127 -10.99 3.21 11.32
N VAL A 128 -10.01 2.56 10.68
CA VAL A 128 -8.70 3.17 10.39
C VAL A 128 -8.84 4.39 9.48
N LYS A 129 -9.65 4.30 8.42
CA LYS A 129 -9.89 5.43 7.52
C LYS A 129 -10.57 6.58 8.23
N THR A 130 -11.54 6.31 9.09
CA THR A 130 -12.22 7.36 9.88
C THR A 130 -11.24 8.07 10.82
N ILE A 131 -10.41 7.32 11.56
CA ILE A 131 -9.37 7.88 12.42
C ILE A 131 -8.37 8.70 11.59
N SER A 132 -7.91 8.19 10.45
CA SER A 132 -6.97 8.92 9.58
C SER A 132 -7.56 10.23 9.09
N VAL A 133 -8.84 10.27 8.73
CA VAL A 133 -9.53 11.49 8.29
C VAL A 133 -9.63 12.51 9.43
N ILE A 134 -9.98 12.06 10.64
CA ILE A 134 -10.04 12.94 11.83
C ILE A 134 -8.65 13.54 12.10
N LEU A 135 -7.60 12.72 12.06
CA LEU A 135 -6.23 13.18 12.28
C LEU A 135 -5.76 14.16 11.19
N LEU A 136 -6.17 13.97 9.93
CA LEU A 136 -5.90 14.94 8.87
C LEU A 136 -6.42 16.33 9.23
N PHE A 137 -7.68 16.43 9.64
CA PHE A 137 -8.30 17.73 10.00
C PHE A 137 -7.73 18.34 11.29
N LEU A 138 -7.24 17.53 12.22
CA LEU A 138 -6.67 18.01 13.47
C LEU A 138 -5.21 18.48 13.32
N LEU A 139 -4.40 17.76 12.52
CA LEU A 139 -2.95 17.93 12.48
C LEU A 139 -2.47 18.77 11.29
N VAL A 140 -3.21 18.77 10.17
CA VAL A 140 -2.79 19.46 8.94
C VAL A 140 -3.56 20.78 8.82
N LYS A 141 -2.91 21.89 9.19
CA LYS A 141 -3.52 23.24 9.21
C LYS A 141 -2.76 24.27 8.39
N SER A 142 -1.48 24.02 8.15
CA SER A 142 -0.59 24.94 7.43
C SER A 142 0.24 24.19 6.38
N LYS A 143 0.91 24.92 5.48
CA LYS A 143 1.84 24.34 4.50
C LYS A 143 3.04 23.66 5.14
N GLU A 144 3.44 24.13 6.31
CA GLU A 144 4.58 23.60 7.07
C GLU A 144 4.30 22.21 7.65
N ASP A 145 3.01 21.82 7.71
CA ASP A 145 2.57 20.53 8.24
C ASP A 145 2.73 19.37 7.22
N ILE A 146 3.68 19.47 6.30
CA ILE A 146 3.89 18.45 5.25
C ILE A 146 4.21 17.07 5.84
N LEU A 147 4.95 17.01 6.95
CA LEU A 147 5.23 15.76 7.66
C LEU A 147 3.95 15.14 8.23
N TRP A 148 3.03 15.95 8.77
CA TRP A 148 1.74 15.47 9.26
C TRP A 148 0.84 14.99 8.11
N TYR A 149 0.90 15.65 6.95
CA TYR A 149 0.20 15.19 5.75
C TYR A 149 0.80 13.87 5.22
N GLY A 150 2.12 13.72 5.24
CA GLY A 150 2.80 12.46 4.99
C GLY A 150 2.40 11.37 5.98
N ALA A 151 2.38 11.68 7.28
CA ALA A 151 1.95 10.77 8.33
C ALA A 151 0.49 10.32 8.16
N TYR A 152 -0.42 11.22 7.78
CA TYR A 152 -1.79 10.87 7.41
C TYR A 152 -1.84 9.82 6.29
N SER A 153 -1.03 10.00 5.24
CA SER A 153 -0.98 9.06 4.13
C SER A 153 -0.49 7.67 4.57
N VAL A 154 0.47 7.64 5.50
CA VAL A 154 1.01 6.41 6.09
C VAL A 154 0.03 5.77 7.06
N LEU A 155 -0.63 6.56 7.91
CA LEU A 155 -1.57 6.06 8.93
C LEU A 155 -2.74 5.27 8.32
N GLY A 156 -3.22 5.67 7.15
CA GLY A 156 -4.27 4.94 6.44
C GLY A 156 -3.90 3.49 6.11
N VAL A 157 -2.61 3.21 5.95
CA VAL A 157 -2.05 1.87 5.73
C VAL A 157 -1.64 1.23 7.06
N LEU A 158 -0.97 1.99 7.93
CA LEU A 158 -0.37 1.53 9.18
C LEU A 158 -1.37 0.95 10.17
N GLY A 159 -2.42 1.70 10.47
CA GLY A 159 -3.34 1.33 11.55
C GLY A 159 -3.97 -0.03 11.31
N GLY A 160 -4.35 -0.31 10.06
CA GLY A 160 -4.88 -1.61 9.67
C GLY A 160 -3.87 -2.74 9.83
N ASN A 161 -2.65 -2.50 9.45
CA ASN A 161 -1.61 -3.52 9.38
C ASN A 161 -1.10 -3.95 10.77
N ILE A 162 -1.02 -3.02 11.72
CA ILE A 162 -0.70 -3.35 13.11
C ILE A 162 -1.77 -4.27 13.71
N PHE A 163 -3.05 -3.93 13.55
CA PHE A 163 -4.15 -4.77 14.04
C PHE A 163 -4.13 -6.17 13.43
N ASN A 164 -3.82 -6.28 12.15
CA ASN A 164 -3.67 -7.57 11.48
C ASN A 164 -2.57 -8.39 12.13
N PHE A 165 -1.38 -7.81 12.30
CA PHE A 165 -0.24 -8.52 12.86
C PHE A 165 -0.50 -9.01 14.30
N VAL A 166 -1.13 -8.16 15.12
CA VAL A 166 -1.49 -8.55 16.50
C VAL A 166 -2.51 -9.69 16.51
N ARG A 167 -3.54 -9.58 15.65
CA ARG A 167 -4.59 -10.60 15.56
C ARG A 167 -4.09 -11.91 14.95
N LEU A 168 -3.13 -11.86 14.03
CA LEU A 168 -2.55 -13.03 13.38
C LEU A 168 -2.00 -14.03 14.40
N ARG A 169 -1.46 -13.55 15.53
CA ARG A 169 -0.94 -14.40 16.61
C ARG A 169 -1.96 -15.41 17.16
N LYS A 170 -3.28 -15.10 17.00
CA LYS A 170 -4.36 -16.01 17.45
C LYS A 170 -4.54 -17.22 16.55
N TYR A 171 -4.08 -17.12 15.29
CA TYR A 171 -4.22 -18.16 14.27
C TYR A 171 -2.96 -18.99 14.11
N LEU A 172 -1.81 -18.48 14.59
CA LEU A 172 -0.52 -19.17 14.49
C LEU A 172 -0.29 -20.07 15.70
N HIS A 173 -0.19 -21.35 15.44
CA HIS A 173 0.11 -22.37 16.45
C HIS A 173 1.62 -22.63 16.49
N LYS A 174 2.34 -21.92 17.35
CA LYS A 174 3.81 -21.95 17.42
C LYS A 174 4.36 -23.35 17.73
N ASP A 175 3.64 -24.12 18.51
CA ASP A 175 4.04 -25.46 18.92
C ASP A 175 4.05 -26.48 17.78
N MET A 176 3.42 -26.13 16.65
CA MET A 176 3.34 -26.97 15.45
C MET A 176 4.41 -26.61 14.39
N ILE A 177 5.32 -25.68 14.69
CA ILE A 177 6.30 -25.20 13.71
C ILE A 177 7.68 -25.84 13.97
N GLU A 178 8.10 -26.70 13.08
CA GLU A 178 9.50 -27.09 12.98
C GLU A 178 10.27 -26.06 12.15
N PHE A 179 11.02 -25.17 12.79
CA PHE A 179 11.77 -24.10 12.10
C PHE A 179 12.75 -24.63 11.03
N ARG A 180 13.29 -25.86 11.23
CA ARG A 180 14.19 -26.50 10.25
C ARG A 180 13.49 -26.98 8.99
N ALA A 181 12.18 -27.18 9.04
CA ALA A 181 11.36 -27.64 7.92
C ALA A 181 10.77 -26.49 7.09
N LEU A 182 11.05 -25.23 7.44
CA LEU A 182 10.57 -24.07 6.72
C LEU A 182 11.38 -23.84 5.43
N HIS A 183 10.67 -23.64 4.31
CA HIS A 183 11.25 -23.36 3.01
C HIS A 183 10.70 -22.05 2.41
N PRO A 184 11.03 -20.86 2.96
CA PRO A 184 10.45 -19.58 2.51
C PRO A 184 10.67 -19.30 1.03
N PHE A 185 11.85 -19.64 0.51
CA PHE A 185 12.21 -19.39 -0.89
C PHE A 185 11.48 -20.28 -1.90
N SER A 186 10.82 -21.36 -1.47
CA SER A 186 9.96 -22.17 -2.34
C SER A 186 8.80 -21.37 -2.93
N HIS A 187 8.33 -20.35 -2.22
CA HIS A 187 7.27 -19.45 -2.63
C HIS A 187 7.70 -18.37 -3.62
N LEU A 188 9.02 -18.17 -3.80
CA LEU A 188 9.56 -17.10 -4.65
C LEU A 188 9.20 -17.30 -6.12
N LYS A 189 9.41 -18.50 -6.65
CA LYS A 189 9.15 -18.79 -8.07
C LYS A 189 7.69 -18.58 -8.48
N PRO A 190 6.67 -19.11 -7.77
CA PRO A 190 5.27 -18.83 -8.09
C PRO A 190 4.90 -17.36 -7.94
N ALA A 191 5.45 -16.66 -6.93
CA ALA A 191 5.17 -15.24 -6.71
C ALA A 191 5.67 -14.36 -7.86
N ILE A 192 6.85 -14.67 -8.44
CA ILE A 192 7.41 -13.93 -9.59
C ILE A 192 6.49 -13.97 -10.81
N HIS A 193 5.79 -15.07 -11.08
CA HIS A 193 4.86 -15.13 -12.21
C HIS A 193 3.70 -14.14 -12.06
N ILE A 194 3.18 -13.97 -10.84
CA ILE A 194 2.14 -12.98 -10.52
C ILE A 194 2.70 -11.56 -10.55
N PHE A 195 3.94 -11.40 -10.12
CA PHE A 195 4.65 -10.12 -10.13
C PHE A 195 4.72 -9.48 -11.52
N ALA A 196 5.02 -10.27 -12.55
CA ALA A 196 5.16 -9.76 -13.91
C ALA A 196 3.93 -8.97 -14.38
N PHE A 197 2.72 -9.44 -14.06
CA PHE A 197 1.48 -8.71 -14.33
C PHE A 197 1.38 -7.40 -13.53
N ASN A 198 1.71 -7.45 -12.24
CA ASN A 198 1.65 -6.27 -11.36
C ASN A 198 2.64 -5.17 -11.79
N VAL A 199 3.79 -5.54 -12.35
CA VAL A 199 4.78 -4.58 -12.89
C VAL A 199 4.17 -3.73 -14.00
N ILE A 200 3.50 -4.36 -14.96
CA ILE A 200 2.90 -3.64 -16.10
C ILE A 200 1.88 -2.60 -15.60
N VAL A 201 1.00 -3.02 -14.69
CA VAL A 201 -0.01 -2.13 -14.11
C VAL A 201 0.62 -0.98 -13.32
N SER A 202 1.65 -1.29 -12.52
CA SER A 202 2.32 -0.28 -11.68
C SER A 202 3.11 0.73 -12.50
N ILE A 203 3.76 0.30 -13.58
CA ILE A 203 4.42 1.21 -14.52
C ILE A 203 3.39 2.20 -15.08
N TYR A 204 2.25 1.70 -15.55
CA TYR A 204 1.20 2.56 -16.10
C TYR A 204 0.69 3.60 -15.09
N LEU A 205 0.50 3.21 -13.83
CA LEU A 205 -0.10 4.08 -12.81
C LEU A 205 0.89 5.08 -12.18
N GLN A 206 2.14 4.69 -12.00
CA GLN A 206 3.11 5.47 -11.20
C GLN A 206 4.15 6.21 -12.03
N LEU A 207 4.41 5.78 -13.28
CA LEU A 207 5.51 6.31 -14.08
C LEU A 207 5.38 7.82 -14.31
N ASN A 208 4.17 8.30 -14.56
CA ASN A 208 3.92 9.72 -14.83
C ASN A 208 4.35 10.62 -13.66
N ASN A 209 4.04 10.23 -12.43
CA ASN A 209 4.42 10.99 -11.24
C ASN A 209 5.94 11.03 -11.06
N VAL A 210 6.60 9.89 -11.29
CA VAL A 210 8.07 9.79 -11.18
C VAL A 210 8.75 10.61 -12.27
N LEU A 211 8.33 10.48 -13.53
CA LEU A 211 8.89 11.24 -14.65
C LEU A 211 8.70 12.74 -14.44
N LEU A 212 7.48 13.19 -14.12
CA LEU A 212 7.22 14.61 -13.85
C LEU A 212 8.07 15.14 -12.70
N GLY A 213 8.21 14.37 -11.61
CA GLY A 213 9.02 14.76 -10.47
C GLY A 213 10.52 14.89 -10.78
N PHE A 214 11.05 14.07 -11.69
CA PHE A 214 12.44 14.17 -12.13
C PHE A 214 12.66 15.22 -13.21
N MET A 215 11.74 15.34 -14.18
CA MET A 215 11.90 16.22 -15.35
C MET A 215 11.47 17.68 -15.08
N LYS A 216 10.57 17.87 -14.15
CA LYS A 216 10.02 19.17 -13.75
C LYS A 216 10.23 19.39 -12.24
N ASP A 217 9.16 19.60 -11.52
CA ASP A 217 9.13 19.93 -10.11
C ASP A 217 7.95 19.29 -9.38
N ALA A 218 7.89 19.49 -8.07
CA ALA A 218 6.80 18.98 -7.24
C ALA A 218 5.45 19.61 -7.61
N GLU A 219 5.43 20.87 -8.04
CA GLU A 219 4.22 21.57 -8.41
C GLU A 219 3.53 20.91 -9.62
N ALA A 220 4.31 20.53 -10.66
CA ALA A 220 3.81 19.80 -11.82
C ALA A 220 3.21 18.44 -11.43
N VAL A 221 3.83 17.71 -10.51
CA VAL A 221 3.27 16.45 -9.97
C VAL A 221 1.97 16.72 -9.22
N GLY A 222 1.88 17.81 -8.49
CA GLY A 222 0.67 18.24 -7.77
C GLY A 222 -0.50 18.49 -8.71
N TYR A 223 -0.29 19.25 -9.77
CA TYR A 223 -1.33 19.49 -10.80
C TYR A 223 -1.76 18.23 -11.52
N PHE A 224 -0.81 17.38 -11.90
CA PHE A 224 -1.11 16.09 -12.52
C PHE A 224 -1.93 15.19 -11.58
N THR A 225 -1.57 15.13 -10.30
CA THR A 225 -2.29 14.38 -9.28
C THR A 225 -3.72 14.89 -9.11
N ALA A 226 -3.93 16.21 -9.10
CA ALA A 226 -5.25 16.81 -8.99
C ALA A 226 -6.13 16.46 -10.20
N ALA A 227 -5.58 16.61 -11.40
CA ALA A 227 -6.27 16.29 -12.66
C ALA A 227 -6.67 14.79 -12.71
N THR A 228 -5.74 13.89 -12.34
CA THR A 228 -5.99 12.44 -12.31
C THR A 228 -7.07 12.07 -11.29
N LYS A 229 -7.11 12.71 -10.13
CA LYS A 229 -8.15 12.46 -9.12
C LYS A 229 -9.53 12.92 -9.60
N ILE A 230 -9.62 14.06 -10.27
CA ILE A 230 -10.88 14.54 -10.87
C ILE A 230 -11.35 13.56 -11.94
N LEU A 231 -10.46 13.11 -12.82
CA LEU A 231 -10.76 12.12 -13.86
C LEU A 231 -11.31 10.82 -13.25
N VAL A 232 -10.66 10.27 -12.23
CA VAL A 232 -11.10 9.02 -11.56
C VAL A 232 -12.47 9.20 -10.92
N ILE A 233 -12.75 10.35 -10.29
CA ILE A 233 -14.07 10.65 -9.72
C ILE A 233 -15.13 10.70 -10.81
N THR A 234 -14.85 11.37 -11.93
CA THR A 234 -15.77 11.49 -13.05
C THR A 234 -16.08 10.13 -13.67
N ILE A 235 -15.05 9.31 -13.91
CA ILE A 235 -15.22 7.94 -14.42
C ILE A 235 -16.07 7.12 -13.45
N CYS A 236 -15.79 7.18 -12.15
CA CYS A 236 -16.54 6.44 -11.14
C CYS A 236 -18.03 6.82 -11.15
N LEU A 237 -18.35 8.12 -11.24
CA LEU A 237 -19.74 8.59 -11.29
C LEU A 237 -20.46 8.16 -12.57
N LEU A 238 -19.77 8.21 -13.71
CA LEU A 238 -20.35 7.80 -14.99
C LEU A 238 -20.61 6.28 -15.05
N TYR A 239 -19.68 5.48 -14.50
CA TYR A 239 -19.79 4.01 -14.52
C TYR A 239 -20.78 3.47 -13.48
N THR A 240 -21.02 4.18 -12.39
CA THR A 240 -22.00 3.79 -11.37
C THR A 240 -23.42 4.28 -11.68
N SER A 241 -23.57 5.17 -12.67
CA SER A 241 -24.90 5.60 -13.14
C SER A 241 -25.54 4.47 -13.97
N PRO A 242 -26.73 3.96 -13.61
CA PRO A 242 -27.39 2.92 -14.38
C PRO A 242 -27.66 3.42 -15.79
N SER A 243 -27.21 2.66 -16.78
CA SER A 243 -27.44 2.97 -18.19
C SER A 243 -28.94 2.88 -18.48
N PRO A 244 -29.49 3.74 -19.37
CA PRO A 244 -30.88 3.57 -19.87
C PRO A 244 -31.16 2.17 -20.43
N ARG A 245 -30.14 1.45 -20.87
CA ARG A 245 -30.24 0.06 -21.34
C ARG A 245 -30.51 -0.92 -20.21
N ASP A 246 -30.03 -0.66 -18.98
CA ASP A 246 -30.27 -1.52 -17.83
C ASP A 246 -31.74 -1.45 -17.38
N TYR A 247 -32.38 -0.29 -17.53
CA TYR A 247 -33.82 -0.13 -17.31
C TYR A 247 -34.67 -0.80 -18.39
N ALA A 248 -34.19 -0.92 -19.61
CA ALA A 248 -34.92 -1.59 -20.70
C ALA A 248 -34.84 -3.12 -20.57
N ALA A 249 -33.77 -3.66 -19.98
CA ALA A 249 -33.59 -5.10 -19.77
C ALA A 249 -34.31 -5.63 -18.53
N SER A 250 -34.80 -4.77 -17.64
CA SER A 250 -35.51 -5.14 -16.39
C SER A 250 -37.04 -5.13 -16.55
N ARG A 251 -37.56 -4.89 -17.76
CA ARG A 251 -38.96 -5.03 -18.14
C ARG A 251 -39.13 -6.22 -19.09
#